data_887ab8ac6fc2fbd56c4817b140dc0ac6
#
_entry.id   887ab8ac6fc2fbd56c4817b140dc0ac6
#
_cell.length_a   1.000
_cell.length_b   1.000
_cell.length_c   1.000
_cell.angle_alpha   90.00
_cell.angle_beta   90.00
_cell.angle_gamma   90.00
#
_symmetry.space_group_name_H-M   'P 1'
#
loop_
_entity.id
_entity.type
_entity.pdbx_description
1 polymer ?
#
loop_
_entity_poly.entity_id
_entity_poly.type
_entity_poly.pdbx_seq_one_letter_code
_entity_poly.pdbx_strand_id
1 'polypeptide(L)'
;MSIWELVRGDTMYRIKTLNKISDIGLKEFDENYSFTEELSDADAVLVRSTDMKSLELGDNLLAIARAGAGVNNIPLDKCAEQGIVVFNTPGANANAVKELVIAGLLLAARDIVGGINWVQANKDAEGLSKLVEKEKGNFAGNEIEGKKLGVIGLGAIGVLVANAAKRLGMEVYGCDPYISVEHAWSLSRDVIHVKTVEEIYRTCDYITVHVPLMDATKHMINVYSLGLMKDGVVILNFSRDALVNDEDIEKALASGKVKKYVTDFPNEKTANIKGVIAIPHLGASTEESEDNCAVMAVKEVVDYLEKGSIKNSVNYPNCEVAKHTSVSRITILHKNIPSMITKFTTVLSSYNVNIEELVNKSKGDYAYSVFDIDTIVTVDMNKALSEIEGVLKVRSI
;
A
#
# COMPACT_ATOMS: atom_id res chain seq x y z
N MET A 1 -13.55 32.72 -13.58
CA MET A 1 -12.48 31.99 -14.27
C MET A 1 -12.14 32.77 -15.54
N SER A 2 -10.92 33.24 -15.67
CA SER A 2 -10.50 34.02 -16.84
C SER A 2 -10.25 33.09 -18.05
N ILE A 3 -10.44 33.63 -19.26
CA ILE A 3 -10.18 32.93 -20.52
C ILE A 3 -8.73 32.37 -20.61
N TRP A 4 -7.82 32.93 -19.82
CA TRP A 4 -6.41 32.55 -19.73
C TRP A 4 -6.15 31.26 -18.90
N GLU A 5 -7.10 30.81 -18.08
CA GLU A 5 -6.97 29.58 -17.29
C GLU A 5 -7.32 28.31 -18.10
N LEU A 6 -7.83 28.46 -19.31
CA LEU A 6 -8.32 27.34 -20.15
C LEU A 6 -7.37 26.93 -21.27
N VAL A 7 -6.32 27.73 -21.55
CA VAL A 7 -5.31 27.41 -22.58
C VAL A 7 -3.93 27.45 -21.88
N ARG A 8 -3.69 26.44 -21.04
CA ARG A 8 -2.46 26.39 -20.25
C ARG A 8 -1.35 25.63 -20.97
N GLY A 9 -0.53 26.36 -21.73
CA GLY A 9 0.79 25.90 -22.20
C GLY A 9 1.91 26.07 -21.14
N ASP A 10 1.69 26.93 -20.10
CA ASP A 10 2.66 27.22 -19.01
C ASP A 10 1.94 27.23 -17.65
N THR A 11 1.36 26.11 -17.25
CA THR A 11 0.67 26.00 -15.97
C THR A 11 1.63 25.58 -14.88
N MET A 12 1.96 26.49 -13.98
CA MET A 12 2.62 26.15 -12.72
C MET A 12 1.61 25.51 -11.77
N TYR A 13 1.73 24.18 -11.53
CA TYR A 13 0.90 23.47 -10.57
C TYR A 13 1.32 23.81 -9.13
N ARG A 14 0.34 23.97 -8.26
CA ARG A 14 0.56 24.29 -6.84
C ARG A 14 0.37 23.03 -5.99
N ILE A 15 1.43 22.68 -5.26
CA ILE A 15 1.49 21.49 -4.43
C ILE A 15 1.43 21.88 -2.96
N LYS A 16 0.52 21.27 -2.19
CA LYS A 16 0.48 21.36 -0.73
C LYS A 16 1.01 20.09 -0.09
N THR A 17 1.93 20.22 0.86
CA THR A 17 2.32 19.12 1.74
C THR A 17 1.65 19.27 3.10
N LEU A 18 0.95 18.25 3.59
CA LEU A 18 0.29 18.25 4.90
C LEU A 18 1.15 17.65 6.01
N ASN A 19 2.26 17.02 5.65
CA ASN A 19 3.26 16.46 6.55
C ASN A 19 4.64 16.80 6.02
N LYS A 20 5.67 16.56 6.83
CA LYS A 20 7.03 16.48 6.32
C LYS A 20 7.11 15.32 5.32
N ILE A 21 7.38 15.62 4.07
CA ILE A 21 7.65 14.67 2.98
C ILE A 21 9.15 14.70 2.71
N SER A 22 9.74 13.57 2.34
CA SER A 22 11.17 13.50 2.03
C SER A 22 11.56 14.43 0.89
N ASP A 23 12.65 15.18 1.09
CA ASP A 23 13.22 16.08 0.09
C ASP A 23 13.66 15.36 -1.18
N ILE A 24 13.99 14.04 -1.09
CA ILE A 24 14.32 13.22 -2.25
C ILE A 24 13.10 13.08 -3.17
N GLY A 25 11.93 12.86 -2.61
CA GLY A 25 10.70 12.84 -3.38
C GLY A 25 10.33 14.23 -3.93
N LEU A 26 10.45 15.27 -3.13
CA LEU A 26 10.09 16.63 -3.56
C LEU A 26 10.97 17.17 -4.71
N LYS A 27 12.20 16.67 -4.84
CA LYS A 27 13.11 17.01 -5.95
C LYS A 27 12.71 16.37 -7.30
N GLU A 28 11.74 15.46 -7.32
CA GLU A 28 11.17 14.93 -8.57
C GLU A 28 10.23 15.95 -9.25
N PHE A 29 9.79 17.00 -8.54
CA PHE A 29 9.09 18.12 -9.16
C PHE A 29 10.09 19.05 -9.85
N ASP A 30 9.79 19.44 -11.06
CA ASP A 30 10.56 20.39 -11.85
C ASP A 30 10.06 21.85 -11.67
N GLU A 31 10.48 22.75 -12.54
CA GLU A 31 10.15 24.17 -12.53
C GLU A 31 8.66 24.48 -12.82
N ASN A 32 7.89 23.50 -13.30
CA ASN A 32 6.45 23.64 -13.54
C ASN A 32 5.62 23.50 -12.25
N TYR A 33 6.26 23.28 -11.12
CA TYR A 33 5.61 23.08 -9.84
C TYR A 33 6.06 24.11 -8.81
N SER A 34 5.11 24.57 -8.01
CA SER A 34 5.36 25.44 -6.85
C SER A 34 4.67 24.91 -5.61
N PHE A 35 5.15 25.31 -4.43
CA PHE A 35 4.52 24.90 -3.17
C PHE A 35 3.63 26.02 -2.65
N THR A 36 2.49 25.64 -2.06
CA THR A 36 1.54 26.58 -1.42
C THR A 36 1.32 26.24 0.04
N GLU A 37 1.03 27.26 0.85
CA GLU A 37 0.67 27.09 2.25
C GLU A 37 -0.84 26.88 2.44
N GLU A 38 -1.67 27.29 1.49
CA GLU A 38 -3.12 27.21 1.57
C GLU A 38 -3.64 25.98 0.79
N LEU A 39 -4.45 25.15 1.47
CA LEU A 39 -5.05 23.98 0.86
C LEU A 39 -6.05 24.34 -0.25
N SER A 40 -6.76 25.46 -0.08
CA SER A 40 -7.71 25.99 -1.08
C SER A 40 -7.07 26.30 -2.43
N ASP A 41 -5.78 26.57 -2.42
CA ASP A 41 -5.03 26.97 -3.61
C ASP A 41 -4.33 25.81 -4.30
N ALA A 42 -4.32 24.64 -3.68
CA ALA A 42 -3.57 23.49 -4.16
C ALA A 42 -4.24 22.79 -5.36
N ASP A 43 -3.45 22.46 -6.37
CA ASP A 43 -3.84 21.57 -7.46
C ASP A 43 -3.60 20.09 -7.07
N ALA A 44 -2.60 19.81 -6.23
CA ALA A 44 -2.40 18.49 -5.65
C ALA A 44 -1.88 18.57 -4.21
N VAL A 45 -2.15 17.47 -3.46
CA VAL A 45 -1.75 17.34 -2.05
C VAL A 45 -0.88 16.10 -1.87
N LEU A 46 0.24 16.28 -1.17
CA LEU A 46 1.03 15.17 -0.62
C LEU A 46 0.74 15.03 0.87
N VAL A 47 0.40 13.83 1.31
CA VAL A 47 0.06 13.54 2.71
C VAL A 47 0.71 12.24 3.17
N ARG A 48 0.99 12.10 4.46
CA ARG A 48 1.44 10.85 5.08
C ARG A 48 0.47 10.39 6.17
N SER A 49 0.38 11.13 7.26
CA SER A 49 -0.38 10.73 8.46
C SER A 49 -1.47 11.71 8.86
N THR A 50 -1.49 12.94 8.34
CA THR A 50 -2.52 13.94 8.67
C THR A 50 -3.91 13.40 8.33
N ASP A 51 -4.86 13.50 9.26
CA ASP A 51 -6.26 13.18 9.01
C ASP A 51 -6.91 14.28 8.16
N MET A 52 -7.35 13.89 6.97
CA MET A 52 -7.98 14.79 5.99
C MET A 52 -9.51 14.75 6.03
N LYS A 53 -10.12 13.94 6.90
CA LYS A 53 -11.58 13.72 6.91
C LYS A 53 -12.36 14.99 7.27
N SER A 54 -11.79 15.85 8.10
CA SER A 54 -12.38 17.11 8.54
C SER A 54 -11.98 18.32 7.69
N LEU A 55 -11.08 18.14 6.71
CA LEU A 55 -10.60 19.24 5.89
C LEU A 55 -11.57 19.58 4.76
N GLU A 56 -11.69 20.85 4.45
CA GLU A 56 -12.36 21.32 3.25
C GLU A 56 -11.40 21.20 2.07
N LEU A 57 -11.83 20.50 1.03
CA LEU A 57 -11.05 20.27 -0.19
C LEU A 57 -11.43 21.37 -1.20
N GLY A 58 -10.43 22.09 -1.71
CA GLY A 58 -10.65 23.15 -2.70
C GLY A 58 -11.15 22.61 -4.05
N ASP A 59 -11.90 23.44 -4.78
CA ASP A 59 -12.45 23.08 -6.09
C ASP A 59 -11.35 22.86 -7.15
N ASN A 60 -10.18 23.49 -6.94
CA ASN A 60 -9.02 23.33 -7.82
C ASN A 60 -8.31 21.98 -7.65
N LEU A 61 -8.55 21.30 -6.52
CA LEU A 61 -7.83 20.07 -6.19
C LEU A 61 -8.13 18.97 -7.21
N LEU A 62 -7.07 18.43 -7.80
CA LEU A 62 -7.11 17.38 -8.82
C LEU A 62 -6.67 16.03 -8.25
N ALA A 63 -5.68 16.04 -7.35
CA ALA A 63 -5.07 14.82 -6.85
C ALA A 63 -4.67 14.92 -5.38
N ILE A 64 -4.73 13.78 -4.70
CA ILE A 64 -4.13 13.57 -3.38
C ILE A 64 -3.25 12.33 -3.49
N ALA A 65 -1.97 12.44 -3.14
CA ALA A 65 -1.09 11.28 -3.06
C ALA A 65 -0.61 11.06 -1.63
N ARG A 66 -0.86 9.85 -1.12
CA ARG A 66 -0.37 9.44 0.18
C ARG A 66 0.98 8.74 0.06
N ALA A 67 2.01 9.31 0.67
CA ALA A 67 3.30 8.65 0.84
C ALA A 67 3.18 7.47 1.84
N GLY A 68 2.67 6.34 1.36
CA GLY A 68 2.42 5.11 2.11
C GLY A 68 1.26 4.29 1.54
N ALA A 69 1.14 3.03 1.97
CA ALA A 69 0.19 2.08 1.38
C ALA A 69 -1.27 2.23 1.88
N GLY A 70 -1.49 2.53 3.17
CA GLY A 70 -2.83 2.69 3.74
C GLY A 70 -3.44 4.06 3.40
N VAL A 71 -4.78 4.22 3.42
CA VAL A 71 -5.46 5.48 3.08
C VAL A 71 -6.59 5.83 4.06
N ASN A 72 -6.56 5.28 5.25
CA ASN A 72 -7.63 5.42 6.26
C ASN A 72 -7.83 6.87 6.74
N ASN A 73 -6.85 7.73 6.52
CA ASN A 73 -6.87 9.15 6.87
C ASN A 73 -7.42 10.06 5.75
N ILE A 74 -7.84 9.51 4.60
CA ILE A 74 -8.35 10.27 3.45
C ILE A 74 -9.83 9.94 3.24
N PRO A 75 -10.72 10.93 3.02
CA PRO A 75 -12.15 10.73 2.77
C PRO A 75 -12.40 10.32 1.31
N LEU A 76 -12.18 9.03 0.99
CA LEU A 76 -12.18 8.50 -0.38
C LEU A 76 -13.47 8.79 -1.16
N ASP A 77 -14.63 8.59 -0.53
CA ASP A 77 -15.92 8.79 -1.18
C ASP A 77 -16.13 10.27 -1.54
N LYS A 78 -15.84 11.19 -0.60
CA LYS A 78 -15.89 12.63 -0.84
C LYS A 78 -14.95 13.04 -1.98
N CYS A 79 -13.71 12.51 -2.00
CA CYS A 79 -12.76 12.76 -3.07
C CYS A 79 -13.29 12.27 -4.43
N ALA A 80 -13.88 11.06 -4.46
CA ALA A 80 -14.42 10.50 -5.69
C ALA A 80 -15.58 11.34 -6.24
N GLU A 81 -16.51 11.77 -5.39
CA GLU A 81 -17.63 12.63 -5.78
C GLU A 81 -17.20 14.01 -6.29
N GLN A 82 -16.08 14.55 -5.78
CA GLN A 82 -15.53 15.83 -6.21
C GLN A 82 -14.58 15.72 -7.43
N GLY A 83 -14.39 14.52 -7.98
CA GLY A 83 -13.46 14.30 -9.09
C GLY A 83 -11.99 14.52 -8.69
N ILE A 84 -11.62 14.13 -7.47
CA ILE A 84 -10.24 14.16 -6.96
C ILE A 84 -9.70 12.75 -6.98
N VAL A 85 -8.59 12.51 -7.70
CA VAL A 85 -7.94 11.21 -7.75
C VAL A 85 -7.05 11.02 -6.52
N VAL A 86 -7.23 9.90 -5.81
CA VAL A 86 -6.42 9.58 -4.64
C VAL A 86 -5.47 8.44 -4.98
N PHE A 87 -4.17 8.68 -4.77
CA PHE A 87 -3.09 7.73 -4.96
C PHE A 87 -2.55 7.23 -3.62
N ASN A 88 -2.03 6.02 -3.62
CA ASN A 88 -1.17 5.51 -2.56
C ASN A 88 0.08 4.88 -3.17
N THR A 89 1.07 4.53 -2.36
CA THR A 89 2.36 4.03 -2.83
C THR A 89 2.55 2.54 -2.48
N PRO A 90 1.81 1.62 -3.14
CA PRO A 90 1.89 0.20 -2.83
C PRO A 90 3.26 -0.36 -3.21
N GLY A 91 3.87 -1.08 -2.27
CA GLY A 91 5.16 -1.72 -2.50
C GLY A 91 6.39 -0.83 -2.29
N ALA A 92 6.26 0.49 -2.19
CA ALA A 92 7.39 1.40 -1.95
C ALA A 92 8.12 1.11 -0.61
N ASN A 93 7.39 0.64 0.39
CA ASN A 93 7.89 0.23 1.70
C ASN A 93 8.19 -1.28 1.81
N ALA A 94 8.06 -2.05 0.74
CA ALA A 94 8.07 -3.51 0.83
C ALA A 94 9.39 -4.07 1.35
N ASN A 95 10.52 -3.45 1.04
CA ASN A 95 11.82 -3.88 1.53
C ASN A 95 11.96 -3.69 3.05
N ALA A 96 11.53 -2.54 3.58
CA ALA A 96 11.57 -2.28 5.01
C ALA A 96 10.70 -3.28 5.80
N VAL A 97 9.48 -3.54 5.33
CA VAL A 97 8.61 -4.55 5.94
C VAL A 97 9.24 -5.95 5.87
N LYS A 98 9.83 -6.34 4.73
CA LYS A 98 10.55 -7.62 4.59
C LYS A 98 11.65 -7.74 5.65
N GLU A 99 12.43 -6.69 5.88
CA GLU A 99 13.51 -6.71 6.87
C GLU A 99 12.98 -6.87 8.31
N LEU A 100 11.88 -6.19 8.63
CA LEU A 100 11.22 -6.35 9.93
C LEU A 100 10.64 -7.77 10.11
N VAL A 101 10.08 -8.38 9.05
CA VAL A 101 9.61 -9.78 9.09
C VAL A 101 10.76 -10.74 9.35
N ILE A 102 11.92 -10.56 8.70
CA ILE A 102 13.12 -11.40 8.95
C ILE A 102 13.63 -11.20 10.38
N ALA A 103 13.67 -9.96 10.89
CA ALA A 103 13.98 -9.70 12.29
C ALA A 103 13.00 -10.43 13.23
N GLY A 104 11.69 -10.35 12.97
CA GLY A 104 10.65 -11.05 13.71
C GLY A 104 10.82 -12.58 13.71
N LEU A 105 11.20 -13.16 12.58
CA LEU A 105 11.55 -14.58 12.44
C LEU A 105 12.68 -14.98 13.41
N LEU A 106 13.74 -14.20 13.43
CA LEU A 106 14.92 -14.46 14.28
C LEU A 106 14.62 -14.25 15.76
N LEU A 107 13.82 -13.22 16.10
CA LEU A 107 13.35 -12.97 17.47
C LEU A 107 12.42 -14.08 17.97
N ALA A 108 11.62 -14.69 17.11
CA ALA A 108 10.77 -15.81 17.47
C ALA A 108 11.55 -17.13 17.64
N ALA A 109 12.62 -17.30 16.84
CA ALA A 109 13.47 -18.50 16.88
C ALA A 109 14.31 -18.56 18.15
N ARG A 110 14.78 -17.41 18.66
CA ARG A 110 15.62 -17.27 19.87
C ARG A 110 15.04 -16.22 20.79
N ASP A 111 15.13 -16.43 22.09
CA ASP A 111 14.69 -15.42 23.08
C ASP A 111 15.73 -14.31 23.28
N ILE A 112 16.04 -13.59 22.17
CA ILE A 112 17.02 -12.51 22.17
C ILE A 112 16.57 -11.36 23.08
N VAL A 113 15.29 -10.98 23.02
CA VAL A 113 14.73 -9.90 23.82
C VAL A 113 14.77 -10.24 25.30
N GLY A 114 14.38 -11.46 25.68
CA GLY A 114 14.50 -11.95 27.06
C GLY A 114 15.95 -11.94 27.55
N GLY A 115 16.89 -12.38 26.71
CA GLY A 115 18.31 -12.35 27.02
C GLY A 115 18.84 -10.92 27.22
N ILE A 116 18.47 -9.98 26.36
CA ILE A 116 18.85 -8.55 26.49
C ILE A 116 18.31 -7.97 27.81
N ASN A 117 17.02 -8.18 28.08
CA ASN A 117 16.39 -7.67 29.30
C ASN A 117 17.03 -8.26 30.57
N TRP A 118 17.36 -9.55 30.53
CA TRP A 118 18.05 -10.22 31.64
C TRP A 118 19.43 -9.63 31.90
N VAL A 119 20.23 -9.39 30.83
CA VAL A 119 21.56 -8.75 30.97
C VAL A 119 21.41 -7.34 31.56
N GLN A 120 20.45 -6.54 31.09
CA GLN A 120 20.21 -5.20 31.60
C GLN A 120 19.79 -5.21 33.07
N ALA A 121 18.94 -6.16 33.48
CA ALA A 121 18.51 -6.31 34.89
C ALA A 121 19.66 -6.74 35.83
N ASN A 122 20.69 -7.41 35.32
CA ASN A 122 21.82 -7.93 36.07
C ASN A 122 23.14 -7.17 35.83
N LYS A 123 23.11 -6.01 35.16
CA LYS A 123 24.31 -5.30 34.69
C LYS A 123 25.30 -4.93 35.80
N ASP A 124 24.80 -4.71 37.01
CA ASP A 124 25.59 -4.31 38.20
C ASP A 124 25.95 -5.53 39.09
N ALA A 125 25.64 -6.76 38.66
CA ALA A 125 25.93 -7.97 39.44
C ALA A 125 27.43 -8.28 39.47
N GLU A 126 27.95 -8.57 40.66
CA GLU A 126 29.33 -9.03 40.83
C GLU A 126 29.51 -10.39 40.11
N GLY A 127 30.55 -10.50 39.26
CA GLY A 127 30.82 -11.72 38.51
C GLY A 127 29.85 -11.98 37.36
N LEU A 128 29.28 -10.93 36.73
CA LEU A 128 28.33 -11.02 35.65
C LEU A 128 28.75 -12.02 34.54
N SER A 129 30.00 -12.08 34.16
CA SER A 129 30.49 -13.02 33.10
C SER A 129 30.24 -14.49 33.50
N LYS A 130 30.43 -14.85 34.75
CA LYS A 130 30.13 -16.21 35.25
C LYS A 130 28.65 -16.48 35.31
N LEU A 131 27.88 -15.48 35.69
CA LEU A 131 26.41 -15.54 35.74
C LEU A 131 25.82 -15.73 34.36
N VAL A 132 26.32 -15.01 33.33
CA VAL A 132 25.93 -15.18 31.92
C VAL A 132 26.13 -16.62 31.45
N GLU A 133 27.30 -17.20 31.70
CA GLU A 133 27.59 -18.58 31.31
C GLU A 133 26.65 -19.60 31.98
N LYS A 134 26.26 -19.35 33.21
CA LYS A 134 25.34 -20.21 33.96
C LYS A 134 23.89 -20.12 33.42
N GLU A 135 23.43 -18.90 33.12
CA GLU A 135 22.02 -18.63 32.81
C GLU A 135 21.68 -18.58 31.31
N LYS A 136 22.68 -18.51 30.40
CA LYS A 136 22.48 -18.40 28.97
C LYS A 136 21.55 -19.49 28.38
N GLY A 137 21.53 -20.66 28.98
CA GLY A 137 20.67 -21.78 28.58
C GLY A 137 19.15 -21.45 28.66
N ASN A 138 18.75 -20.53 29.53
CA ASN A 138 17.36 -20.11 29.68
C ASN A 138 16.82 -19.37 28.44
N PHE A 139 17.72 -18.82 27.59
CA PHE A 139 17.40 -18.05 26.40
C PHE A 139 17.69 -18.86 25.11
N ALA A 140 18.00 -20.13 25.24
CA ALA A 140 18.27 -21.00 24.10
C ALA A 140 17.04 -21.12 23.19
N GLY A 141 17.27 -21.17 21.88
CA GLY A 141 16.24 -21.33 20.89
C GLY A 141 16.60 -22.38 19.86
N ASN A 142 16.12 -22.19 18.63
CA ASN A 142 16.39 -23.06 17.49
C ASN A 142 16.88 -22.23 16.29
N GLU A 143 17.51 -22.92 15.34
CA GLU A 143 17.87 -22.35 14.05
C GLU A 143 16.66 -22.37 13.10
N ILE A 144 16.66 -21.44 12.13
CA ILE A 144 15.62 -21.38 11.10
C ILE A 144 16.02 -22.17 9.84
N GLU A 145 17.29 -22.48 9.64
CA GLU A 145 17.77 -23.30 8.53
C GLU A 145 17.07 -24.68 8.51
N GLY A 146 16.62 -25.10 7.35
CA GLY A 146 15.86 -26.33 7.15
C GLY A 146 14.43 -26.33 7.73
N LYS A 147 13.98 -25.24 8.37
CA LYS A 147 12.58 -25.09 8.81
C LYS A 147 11.69 -24.65 7.67
N LYS A 148 10.41 -24.99 7.76
CA LYS A 148 9.41 -24.69 6.76
C LYS A 148 8.70 -23.38 7.07
N LEU A 149 8.81 -22.42 6.13
CA LEU A 149 8.09 -21.14 6.20
C LEU A 149 6.93 -21.16 5.21
N GLY A 150 5.71 -20.92 5.69
CA GLY A 150 4.55 -20.64 4.88
C GLY A 150 4.37 -19.14 4.68
N VAL A 151 4.30 -18.68 3.44
CA VAL A 151 4.01 -17.30 3.07
C VAL A 151 2.63 -17.22 2.45
N ILE A 152 1.70 -16.58 3.15
CA ILE A 152 0.31 -16.38 2.70
C ILE A 152 0.19 -14.96 2.14
N GLY A 153 -0.06 -14.86 0.83
CA GLY A 153 0.02 -13.61 0.07
C GLY A 153 1.42 -13.39 -0.52
N LEU A 154 1.51 -13.43 -1.85
CA LEU A 154 2.74 -13.25 -2.64
C LEU A 154 2.70 -11.94 -3.44
N GLY A 155 2.23 -10.87 -2.79
CA GLY A 155 2.34 -9.51 -3.29
C GLY A 155 3.76 -8.95 -3.11
N ALA A 156 3.91 -7.63 -3.20
CA ALA A 156 5.20 -6.92 -3.13
C ALA A 156 6.05 -7.31 -1.90
N ILE A 157 5.44 -7.48 -0.73
CA ILE A 157 6.13 -7.86 0.51
C ILE A 157 6.37 -9.37 0.55
N GLY A 158 5.34 -10.19 0.31
CA GLY A 158 5.43 -11.64 0.45
C GLY A 158 6.48 -12.27 -0.45
N VAL A 159 6.63 -11.80 -1.69
CA VAL A 159 7.68 -12.24 -2.62
C VAL A 159 9.08 -11.94 -2.06
N LEU A 160 9.30 -10.74 -1.52
CA LEU A 160 10.59 -10.36 -0.94
C LEU A 160 10.91 -11.20 0.31
N VAL A 161 9.91 -11.45 1.17
CA VAL A 161 10.05 -12.30 2.35
C VAL A 161 10.38 -13.74 1.96
N ALA A 162 9.63 -14.31 1.00
CA ALA A 162 9.85 -15.66 0.50
C ALA A 162 11.28 -15.83 -0.05
N ASN A 163 11.72 -14.89 -0.88
CA ASN A 163 13.07 -14.90 -1.45
C ASN A 163 14.16 -14.74 -0.38
N ALA A 164 13.96 -13.87 0.61
CA ALA A 164 14.92 -13.68 1.70
C ALA A 164 15.01 -14.91 2.61
N ALA A 165 13.88 -15.49 3.00
CA ALA A 165 13.85 -16.71 3.83
C ALA A 165 14.51 -17.91 3.11
N LYS A 166 14.32 -18.02 1.80
CA LYS A 166 14.97 -19.06 1.00
C LYS A 166 16.51 -18.91 1.04
N ARG A 167 17.01 -17.67 0.96
CA ARG A 167 18.47 -17.40 1.07
C ARG A 167 19.03 -17.67 2.47
N LEU A 168 18.17 -17.64 3.49
CA LEU A 168 18.51 -18.04 4.87
C LEU A 168 18.42 -19.54 5.13
N GLY A 169 18.23 -20.36 4.08
CA GLY A 169 18.21 -21.81 4.17
C GLY A 169 16.87 -22.41 4.59
N MET A 170 15.79 -21.64 4.63
CA MET A 170 14.45 -22.18 4.91
C MET A 170 13.85 -22.90 3.69
N GLU A 171 13.00 -23.88 3.93
CA GLU A 171 12.12 -24.46 2.92
C GLU A 171 10.84 -23.61 2.86
N VAL A 172 10.61 -22.90 1.74
CA VAL A 172 9.55 -21.89 1.66
C VAL A 172 8.37 -22.40 0.82
N TYR A 173 7.17 -22.30 1.40
CA TYR A 173 5.89 -22.62 0.78
C TYR A 173 5.11 -21.31 0.57
N GLY A 174 4.58 -21.09 -0.63
CA GLY A 174 3.84 -19.88 -0.96
C GLY A 174 2.43 -20.17 -1.48
N CYS A 175 1.45 -19.41 -1.00
CA CYS A 175 0.06 -19.47 -1.44
C CYS A 175 -0.46 -18.06 -1.72
N ASP A 176 -0.87 -17.79 -2.97
CA ASP A 176 -1.60 -16.59 -3.37
C ASP A 176 -2.40 -16.88 -4.65
N PRO A 177 -3.75 -16.99 -4.56
CA PRO A 177 -4.58 -17.23 -5.74
C PRO A 177 -4.68 -16.04 -6.70
N TYR A 178 -4.19 -14.85 -6.29
CA TYR A 178 -4.27 -13.60 -7.04
C TYR A 178 -2.91 -13.04 -7.42
N ILE A 179 -1.85 -13.85 -7.37
CA ILE A 179 -0.50 -13.39 -7.68
C ILE A 179 -0.43 -12.77 -9.08
N SER A 180 0.14 -11.57 -9.19
CA SER A 180 0.34 -10.94 -10.49
C SER A 180 1.48 -11.62 -11.27
N VAL A 181 1.47 -11.48 -12.59
CA VAL A 181 2.55 -11.99 -13.45
C VAL A 181 3.89 -11.39 -13.05
N GLU A 182 3.95 -10.11 -12.71
CA GLU A 182 5.15 -9.40 -12.28
C GLU A 182 5.71 -9.99 -10.98
N HIS A 183 4.86 -10.23 -9.98
CA HIS A 183 5.26 -10.84 -8.72
C HIS A 183 5.69 -12.30 -8.92
N ALA A 184 5.02 -13.05 -9.79
CA ALA A 184 5.40 -14.43 -10.10
C ALA A 184 6.78 -14.51 -10.77
N TRP A 185 7.11 -13.58 -11.67
CA TRP A 185 8.46 -13.47 -12.27
C TRP A 185 9.54 -13.09 -11.27
N SER A 186 9.19 -12.36 -10.22
CA SER A 186 10.12 -11.92 -9.18
C SER A 186 10.33 -12.96 -8.07
N LEU A 187 9.48 -13.99 -8.03
CA LEU A 187 9.56 -15.07 -7.04
C LEU A 187 10.65 -16.08 -7.40
N SER A 188 11.45 -16.50 -6.41
CA SER A 188 12.43 -17.57 -6.60
C SER A 188 11.74 -18.87 -7.03
N ARG A 189 12.34 -19.56 -8.00
CA ARG A 189 11.88 -20.87 -8.50
C ARG A 189 11.91 -21.98 -7.45
N ASP A 190 12.68 -21.79 -6.37
CA ASP A 190 12.80 -22.72 -5.27
C ASP A 190 11.70 -22.59 -4.22
N VAL A 191 10.78 -21.63 -4.38
CA VAL A 191 9.59 -21.52 -3.54
C VAL A 191 8.55 -22.54 -4.00
N ILE A 192 8.09 -23.36 -3.06
CA ILE A 192 7.13 -24.42 -3.32
C ILE A 192 5.73 -23.79 -3.37
N HIS A 193 5.10 -23.81 -4.55
CA HIS A 193 3.73 -23.35 -4.69
C HIS A 193 2.77 -24.39 -4.12
N VAL A 194 1.86 -23.94 -3.25
CA VAL A 194 0.72 -24.72 -2.76
C VAL A 194 -0.60 -24.06 -3.16
N LYS A 195 -1.62 -24.88 -3.38
CA LYS A 195 -2.89 -24.43 -3.91
C LYS A 195 -3.81 -23.79 -2.87
N THR A 196 -3.66 -24.21 -1.63
CA THR A 196 -4.54 -23.81 -0.52
C THR A 196 -3.75 -23.38 0.69
N VAL A 197 -4.34 -22.49 1.49
CA VAL A 197 -3.74 -22.03 2.76
C VAL A 197 -3.67 -23.16 3.79
N GLU A 198 -4.60 -24.13 3.72
CA GLU A 198 -4.63 -25.29 4.61
C GLU A 198 -3.39 -26.16 4.44
N GLU A 199 -2.83 -26.26 3.22
CA GLU A 199 -1.56 -26.96 2.99
C GLU A 199 -0.42 -26.28 3.75
N ILE A 200 -0.37 -24.93 3.77
CA ILE A 200 0.58 -24.15 4.59
C ILE A 200 0.38 -24.47 6.07
N TYR A 201 -0.86 -24.39 6.57
CA TYR A 201 -1.16 -24.64 7.97
C TYR A 201 -0.66 -26.01 8.43
N ARG A 202 -0.90 -27.06 7.67
CA ARG A 202 -0.50 -28.45 8.02
C ARG A 202 1.01 -28.70 7.90
N THR A 203 1.71 -27.94 7.04
CA THR A 203 3.07 -28.28 6.61
C THR A 203 4.13 -27.45 7.30
N CYS A 204 3.86 -26.17 7.59
CA CYS A 204 4.88 -25.19 7.96
C CYS A 204 5.12 -25.10 9.47
N ASP A 205 6.35 -24.77 9.83
CA ASP A 205 6.80 -24.53 11.22
C ASP A 205 6.64 -23.06 11.59
N TYR A 206 6.74 -22.19 10.59
CA TYR A 206 6.56 -20.74 10.64
C TYR A 206 5.54 -20.33 9.59
N ILE A 207 4.66 -19.42 9.92
CA ILE A 207 3.63 -18.87 9.00
C ILE A 207 3.66 -17.36 9.07
N THR A 208 3.78 -16.70 7.92
CA THR A 208 3.71 -15.25 7.80
C THR A 208 2.60 -14.82 6.85
N VAL A 209 1.84 -13.79 7.25
CA VAL A 209 0.65 -13.33 6.52
C VAL A 209 0.92 -11.97 5.89
N HIS A 210 0.69 -11.87 4.57
CA HIS A 210 0.91 -10.68 3.76
C HIS A 210 -0.29 -10.38 2.85
N VAL A 211 -1.48 -10.50 3.40
CA VAL A 211 -2.75 -10.25 2.70
C VAL A 211 -3.42 -8.98 3.23
N PRO A 212 -4.23 -8.28 2.41
CA PRO A 212 -5.05 -7.17 2.87
C PRO A 212 -6.14 -7.65 3.84
N LEU A 213 -6.57 -6.75 4.73
CA LEU A 213 -7.76 -6.99 5.55
C LEU A 213 -9.01 -6.73 4.73
N MET A 214 -9.78 -7.78 4.51
CA MET A 214 -11.07 -7.81 3.84
C MET A 214 -12.00 -8.75 4.61
N ASP A 215 -13.30 -8.76 4.32
CA ASP A 215 -14.25 -9.67 4.97
C ASP A 215 -13.81 -11.15 4.84
N ALA A 216 -13.25 -11.54 3.69
CA ALA A 216 -12.75 -12.88 3.44
C ALA A 216 -11.47 -13.25 4.18
N THR A 217 -10.67 -12.26 4.61
CA THR A 217 -9.38 -12.49 5.30
C THR A 217 -9.43 -12.14 6.77
N LYS A 218 -10.48 -11.46 7.22
CA LYS A 218 -10.70 -11.14 8.63
C LYS A 218 -10.74 -12.40 9.47
N HIS A 219 -9.91 -12.42 10.52
CA HIS A 219 -9.75 -13.56 11.42
C HIS A 219 -9.43 -14.88 10.66
N MET A 220 -8.65 -14.81 9.58
CA MET A 220 -8.21 -16.02 8.88
C MET A 220 -7.34 -16.92 9.77
N ILE A 221 -6.67 -16.35 10.76
CA ILE A 221 -6.01 -17.08 11.85
C ILE A 221 -6.96 -17.10 13.03
N ASN A 222 -7.61 -18.24 13.24
CA ASN A 222 -8.64 -18.50 14.24
C ASN A 222 -8.53 -19.93 14.78
N VAL A 223 -9.43 -20.33 15.66
CA VAL A 223 -9.45 -21.68 16.28
C VAL A 223 -9.40 -22.81 15.25
N TYR A 224 -10.10 -22.68 14.11
CA TYR A 224 -10.10 -23.71 13.07
C TYR A 224 -8.74 -23.81 12.37
N SER A 225 -8.21 -22.69 11.87
CA SER A 225 -6.89 -22.66 11.20
C SER A 225 -5.77 -23.08 12.16
N LEU A 226 -5.79 -22.62 13.41
CA LEU A 226 -4.85 -23.01 14.46
C LEU A 226 -4.93 -24.53 14.72
N GLY A 227 -6.13 -25.10 14.72
CA GLY A 227 -6.32 -26.55 14.86
C GLY A 227 -5.64 -27.38 13.77
N LEU A 228 -5.50 -26.84 12.55
CA LEU A 228 -4.82 -27.48 11.42
C LEU A 228 -3.28 -27.37 11.50
N MET A 229 -2.75 -26.40 12.23
CA MET A 229 -1.32 -26.12 12.29
C MET A 229 -0.56 -27.16 13.12
N LYS A 230 0.75 -27.18 12.96
CA LYS A 230 1.63 -27.98 13.82
C LYS A 230 1.65 -27.43 15.24
N ASP A 231 1.88 -28.33 16.22
CA ASP A 231 2.16 -27.89 17.57
C ASP A 231 3.49 -27.14 17.65
N GLY A 232 3.50 -26.02 18.38
CA GLY A 232 4.67 -25.16 18.46
C GLY A 232 4.91 -24.29 17.22
N VAL A 233 3.92 -24.11 16.34
CA VAL A 233 4.03 -23.21 15.19
C VAL A 233 4.34 -21.76 15.64
N VAL A 234 5.08 -21.04 14.81
CA VAL A 234 5.32 -19.59 14.97
C VAL A 234 4.50 -18.83 13.94
N ILE A 235 3.78 -17.80 14.39
CA ILE A 235 2.95 -16.96 13.52
C ILE A 235 3.53 -15.54 13.49
N LEU A 236 3.65 -14.97 12.27
CA LEU A 236 4.09 -13.60 12.05
C LEU A 236 2.99 -12.83 11.29
N ASN A 237 2.64 -11.66 11.82
CA ASN A 237 1.63 -10.80 11.22
C ASN A 237 2.13 -9.34 11.21
N PHE A 238 2.63 -8.92 10.07
CA PHE A 238 3.08 -7.56 9.77
C PHE A 238 2.18 -6.90 8.72
N SER A 239 0.90 -7.29 8.71
CA SER A 239 -0.08 -6.78 7.74
C SER A 239 -1.19 -5.98 8.39
N ARG A 240 -2.10 -6.62 9.16
CA ARG A 240 -3.20 -5.96 9.90
C ARG A 240 -3.57 -6.81 11.12
N ASP A 241 -3.92 -6.16 12.22
CA ASP A 241 -4.31 -6.80 13.49
C ASP A 241 -5.46 -7.79 13.31
N ALA A 242 -6.56 -7.37 12.70
CA ALA A 242 -7.77 -8.17 12.56
C ALA A 242 -7.67 -9.38 11.62
N LEU A 243 -6.49 -9.69 11.06
CA LEU A 243 -6.24 -10.97 10.37
C LEU A 243 -6.14 -12.14 11.35
N VAL A 244 -5.77 -11.87 12.61
CA VAL A 244 -5.66 -12.85 13.69
C VAL A 244 -6.78 -12.61 14.70
N ASN A 245 -7.42 -13.68 15.17
CA ASN A 245 -8.37 -13.59 16.28
C ASN A 245 -7.61 -13.58 17.61
N ASP A 246 -7.72 -12.51 18.38
CA ASP A 246 -6.97 -12.31 19.63
C ASP A 246 -7.29 -13.34 20.72
N GLU A 247 -8.54 -13.80 20.82
CA GLU A 247 -8.94 -14.79 21.82
C GLU A 247 -8.40 -16.19 21.51
N ASP A 248 -8.40 -16.53 20.22
CA ASP A 248 -7.95 -17.83 19.77
C ASP A 248 -6.42 -17.93 19.84
N ILE A 249 -5.70 -16.87 19.47
CA ILE A 249 -4.23 -16.84 19.58
C ILE A 249 -3.77 -16.86 21.05
N GLU A 250 -4.47 -16.19 21.97
CA GLU A 250 -4.20 -16.25 23.40
C GLU A 250 -4.28 -17.68 23.95
N LYS A 251 -5.38 -18.38 23.63
CA LYS A 251 -5.58 -19.80 24.03
C LYS A 251 -4.53 -20.72 23.41
N ALA A 252 -4.17 -20.48 22.14
CA ALA A 252 -3.18 -21.27 21.43
C ALA A 252 -1.76 -21.08 22.00
N LEU A 253 -1.40 -19.87 22.41
CA LEU A 253 -0.13 -19.57 23.10
C LEU A 253 -0.11 -20.22 24.51
N ALA A 254 -1.20 -20.11 25.24
CA ALA A 254 -1.31 -20.70 26.58
C ALA A 254 -1.22 -22.23 26.57
N SER A 255 -1.76 -22.91 25.54
CA SER A 255 -1.69 -24.37 25.39
C SER A 255 -0.38 -24.87 24.76
N GLY A 256 0.47 -23.99 24.25
CA GLY A 256 1.68 -24.37 23.53
C GLY A 256 1.43 -24.79 22.06
N LYS A 257 0.20 -24.70 21.57
CA LYS A 257 -0.13 -24.90 20.16
C LYS A 257 0.61 -23.91 19.26
N VAL A 258 0.68 -22.66 19.68
CA VAL A 258 1.52 -21.60 19.10
C VAL A 258 2.69 -21.34 20.07
N LYS A 259 3.92 -21.40 19.55
CA LYS A 259 5.13 -21.13 20.33
C LYS A 259 5.34 -19.62 20.53
N LYS A 260 5.17 -18.83 19.48
CA LYS A 260 5.32 -17.37 19.48
C LYS A 260 4.37 -16.77 18.45
N TYR A 261 3.82 -15.61 18.77
CA TYR A 261 3.14 -14.73 17.84
C TYR A 261 3.89 -13.40 17.75
N VAL A 262 4.32 -13.01 16.56
CA VAL A 262 5.07 -11.77 16.30
C VAL A 262 4.19 -10.83 15.49
N THR A 263 4.03 -9.60 15.95
CA THR A 263 3.22 -8.61 15.24
C THR A 263 3.75 -7.19 15.44
N ASP A 264 3.56 -6.33 14.44
CA ASP A 264 3.75 -4.88 14.57
C ASP A 264 2.43 -4.10 14.62
N PHE A 265 1.31 -4.80 14.88
CA PHE A 265 -0.02 -4.24 15.15
C PHE A 265 -0.52 -4.62 16.57
N PRO A 266 0.20 -4.23 17.62
CA PRO A 266 -0.25 -4.52 18.98
C PRO A 266 -1.50 -3.71 19.32
N ASN A 267 -2.37 -4.34 20.10
CA ASN A 267 -3.49 -3.71 20.80
C ASN A 267 -3.40 -3.98 22.30
N GLU A 268 -4.32 -3.44 23.10
CA GLU A 268 -4.33 -3.57 24.57
C GLU A 268 -4.34 -5.04 25.02
N LYS A 269 -4.96 -5.93 24.24
CA LYS A 269 -5.01 -7.35 24.54
C LYS A 269 -3.70 -8.04 24.17
N THR A 270 -3.30 -7.96 22.91
CA THR A 270 -2.13 -8.68 22.36
C THR A 270 -0.82 -8.27 23.04
N ALA A 271 -0.68 -6.99 23.43
CA ALA A 271 0.51 -6.50 24.15
C ALA A 271 0.70 -7.15 25.52
N ASN A 272 -0.36 -7.68 26.14
CA ASN A 272 -0.33 -8.31 27.46
C ASN A 272 -0.30 -9.84 27.43
N ILE A 273 -0.38 -10.48 26.24
CA ILE A 273 -0.38 -11.93 26.12
C ILE A 273 1.06 -12.47 26.20
N LYS A 274 1.31 -13.41 27.14
CA LYS A 274 2.60 -14.10 27.22
C LYS A 274 2.88 -14.91 25.95
N GLY A 275 4.02 -14.69 25.34
CA GLY A 275 4.41 -15.38 24.09
C GLY A 275 4.22 -14.53 22.85
N VAL A 276 3.55 -13.37 22.96
CA VAL A 276 3.52 -12.37 21.90
C VAL A 276 4.82 -11.55 21.93
N ILE A 277 5.38 -11.31 20.76
CA ILE A 277 6.44 -10.33 20.52
C ILE A 277 5.79 -9.17 19.80
N ALA A 278 5.43 -8.15 20.56
CA ALA A 278 4.77 -6.95 20.05
C ALA A 278 5.82 -5.88 19.69
N ILE A 279 5.80 -5.44 18.46
CA ILE A 279 6.67 -4.37 17.92
C ILE A 279 5.76 -3.18 17.60
N PRO A 280 6.12 -1.93 17.91
CA PRO A 280 5.33 -0.78 17.49
C PRO A 280 5.42 -0.64 15.96
N HIS A 281 4.31 -0.45 15.28
CA HIS A 281 4.09 -0.38 13.82
C HIS A 281 5.29 0.22 13.02
N LEU A 282 6.41 -0.52 12.97
CA LEU A 282 7.68 -0.09 12.38
C LEU A 282 7.91 -0.59 10.94
N GLY A 283 6.98 -1.35 10.37
CA GLY A 283 7.16 -1.98 9.06
C GLY A 283 7.61 -1.03 7.94
N ALA A 284 7.15 0.23 7.96
CA ALA A 284 7.53 1.24 6.97
C ALA A 284 8.40 2.38 7.56
N SER A 285 8.89 2.25 8.79
CA SER A 285 9.58 3.33 9.50
C SER A 285 11.09 3.25 9.29
N THR A 286 11.54 3.37 8.05
CA THR A 286 12.95 3.54 7.69
C THR A 286 13.08 4.76 6.76
N GLU A 287 14.26 5.37 6.74
CA GLU A 287 14.56 6.54 5.91
C GLU A 287 14.31 6.21 4.43
N GLU A 288 14.81 5.06 3.95
CA GLU A 288 14.65 4.62 2.56
C GLU A 288 13.18 4.33 2.21
N SER A 289 12.40 3.82 3.14
CA SER A 289 10.96 3.60 2.93
C SER A 289 10.21 4.93 2.77
N GLU A 290 10.55 5.94 3.57
CA GLU A 290 9.98 7.28 3.48
C GLU A 290 10.34 7.94 2.15
N ASP A 291 11.61 7.82 1.73
CA ASP A 291 12.11 8.32 0.45
C ASP A 291 11.40 7.66 -0.73
N ASN A 292 11.33 6.33 -0.75
CA ASN A 292 10.68 5.57 -1.82
C ASN A 292 9.18 5.90 -1.92
N CYS A 293 8.50 6.04 -0.79
CA CYS A 293 7.09 6.44 -0.78
C CYS A 293 6.91 7.86 -1.32
N ALA A 294 7.78 8.79 -0.95
CA ALA A 294 7.71 10.18 -1.42
C ALA A 294 7.97 10.26 -2.93
N VAL A 295 9.00 9.60 -3.44
CA VAL A 295 9.33 9.53 -4.88
C VAL A 295 8.16 8.93 -5.67
N MET A 296 7.57 7.83 -5.21
CA MET A 296 6.44 7.20 -5.89
C MET A 296 5.23 8.14 -5.90
N ALA A 297 4.87 8.73 -4.76
CA ALA A 297 3.73 9.63 -4.66
C ALA A 297 3.86 10.86 -5.57
N VAL A 298 5.07 11.44 -5.66
CA VAL A 298 5.32 12.58 -6.56
C VAL A 298 5.19 12.15 -8.02
N LYS A 299 5.79 11.01 -8.41
CA LYS A 299 5.69 10.50 -9.79
C LYS A 299 4.25 10.23 -10.22
N GLU A 300 3.42 9.68 -9.34
CA GLU A 300 2.00 9.46 -9.61
C GLU A 300 1.24 10.76 -9.82
N VAL A 301 1.53 11.78 -9.00
CA VAL A 301 0.94 13.13 -9.17
C VAL A 301 1.38 13.75 -10.49
N VAL A 302 2.68 13.74 -10.79
CA VAL A 302 3.24 14.30 -12.05
C VAL A 302 2.63 13.60 -13.27
N ASP A 303 2.60 12.26 -13.29
CA ASP A 303 2.02 11.49 -14.39
C ASP A 303 0.53 11.79 -14.60
N TYR A 304 -0.21 12.00 -13.50
CA TYR A 304 -1.61 12.38 -13.60
C TYR A 304 -1.80 13.83 -14.07
N LEU A 305 -1.05 14.77 -13.52
CA LEU A 305 -1.20 16.19 -13.86
C LEU A 305 -0.78 16.46 -15.31
N GLU A 306 0.32 15.89 -15.77
CA GLU A 306 0.90 16.18 -17.08
C GLU A 306 0.37 15.28 -18.21
N LYS A 307 0.05 14.02 -17.90
CA LYS A 307 -0.32 13.03 -18.92
C LYS A 307 -1.77 12.55 -18.78
N GLY A 308 -2.43 12.83 -17.64
CA GLY A 308 -3.71 12.21 -17.31
C GLY A 308 -3.60 10.72 -17.00
N SER A 309 -2.40 10.20 -16.73
CA SER A 309 -2.17 8.79 -16.42
C SER A 309 -2.53 8.49 -14.97
N ILE A 310 -3.34 7.47 -14.73
CA ILE A 310 -3.73 7.02 -13.39
C ILE A 310 -3.12 5.65 -13.12
N LYS A 311 -2.19 5.60 -12.16
CA LYS A 311 -1.60 4.39 -11.62
C LYS A 311 -1.73 4.37 -10.10
N ASN A 312 -2.03 3.21 -9.50
CA ASN A 312 -2.21 3.04 -8.05
C ASN A 312 -3.29 3.91 -7.41
N SER A 313 -4.30 4.32 -8.17
CA SER A 313 -5.42 5.03 -7.57
C SER A 313 -6.31 4.10 -6.74
N VAL A 314 -6.72 4.59 -5.56
CA VAL A 314 -7.57 3.83 -4.63
C VAL A 314 -9.06 4.07 -4.87
N ASN A 315 -9.45 5.19 -5.46
CA ASN A 315 -10.85 5.58 -5.69
C ASN A 315 -11.28 5.57 -7.17
N TYR A 316 -10.36 5.64 -8.12
CA TYR A 316 -10.62 5.56 -9.55
C TYR A 316 -9.91 4.37 -10.20
N PRO A 317 -10.29 3.96 -11.42
CA PRO A 317 -9.62 2.86 -12.10
C PRO A 317 -8.20 3.23 -12.52
N ASN A 318 -7.28 2.27 -12.52
CA ASN A 318 -5.99 2.44 -13.17
C ASN A 318 -6.21 2.60 -14.68
N CYS A 319 -5.62 3.65 -15.23
CA CYS A 319 -5.68 3.99 -16.65
C CYS A 319 -4.33 4.61 -17.05
N GLU A 320 -3.36 3.74 -17.26
CA GLU A 320 -2.02 4.15 -17.65
C GLU A 320 -2.03 4.54 -19.14
N VAL A 321 -1.69 5.78 -19.43
CA VAL A 321 -1.57 6.33 -20.77
C VAL A 321 -0.21 7.00 -20.94
N ALA A 322 0.36 6.87 -22.13
CA ALA A 322 1.59 7.57 -22.48
C ALA A 322 1.33 9.08 -22.66
N LYS A 323 2.39 9.88 -22.74
CA LYS A 323 2.28 11.28 -23.17
C LYS A 323 1.66 11.29 -24.58
N HIS A 324 0.61 12.08 -24.78
CA HIS A 324 -0.06 12.16 -26.08
C HIS A 324 0.82 12.87 -27.12
N THR A 325 0.61 12.52 -28.37
CA THR A 325 1.21 13.17 -29.55
C THR A 325 0.18 13.93 -30.38
N SER A 326 -1.10 13.80 -30.03
CA SER A 326 -2.24 14.51 -30.57
C SER A 326 -2.20 16.00 -30.23
N VAL A 327 -3.10 16.79 -30.83
CA VAL A 327 -3.19 18.25 -30.60
C VAL A 327 -3.61 18.55 -29.16
N SER A 328 -4.55 17.77 -28.60
CA SER A 328 -5.00 17.90 -27.21
C SER A 328 -5.43 16.55 -26.66
N ARG A 329 -5.41 16.43 -25.34
CA ARG A 329 -5.99 15.33 -24.57
C ARG A 329 -7.10 15.84 -23.69
N ILE A 330 -8.27 15.20 -23.71
CA ILE A 330 -9.37 15.44 -22.77
C ILE A 330 -9.45 14.26 -21.81
N THR A 331 -9.49 14.54 -20.52
CA THR A 331 -9.68 13.53 -19.48
C THR A 331 -10.96 13.82 -18.71
N ILE A 332 -11.78 12.79 -18.49
CA ILE A 332 -13.10 12.93 -17.88
C ILE A 332 -13.25 11.91 -16.75
N LEU A 333 -13.37 12.40 -15.53
CA LEU A 333 -13.80 11.62 -14.37
C LEU A 333 -15.33 11.64 -14.31
N HIS A 334 -15.97 10.48 -14.27
CA HIS A 334 -17.41 10.38 -14.35
C HIS A 334 -17.98 9.18 -13.58
N LYS A 335 -19.29 9.18 -13.33
CA LYS A 335 -19.99 8.02 -12.81
C LYS A 335 -20.03 6.89 -13.84
N ASN A 336 -19.92 5.67 -13.39
CA ASN A 336 -19.98 4.47 -14.21
C ASN A 336 -21.47 4.11 -14.52
N ILE A 337 -22.11 4.90 -15.34
CA ILE A 337 -23.52 4.72 -15.74
C ILE A 337 -23.64 4.49 -17.27
N PRO A 338 -24.74 3.91 -17.75
CA PRO A 338 -24.95 3.62 -19.17
C PRO A 338 -24.84 4.87 -20.07
N SER A 339 -24.36 4.66 -21.28
CA SER A 339 -24.35 5.65 -22.39
C SER A 339 -23.37 6.82 -22.21
N MET A 340 -22.46 6.83 -21.25
CA MET A 340 -21.52 7.94 -21.05
C MET A 340 -20.65 8.16 -22.29
N ILE A 341 -20.07 7.12 -22.86
CA ILE A 341 -19.22 7.23 -24.05
C ILE A 341 -20.00 7.81 -25.22
N THR A 342 -21.24 7.37 -25.44
CA THR A 342 -22.10 7.93 -26.50
C THR A 342 -22.36 9.42 -26.28
N LYS A 343 -22.62 9.85 -25.06
CA LYS A 343 -22.82 11.29 -24.74
C LYS A 343 -21.56 12.08 -25.04
N PHE A 344 -20.36 11.60 -24.64
CA PHE A 344 -19.09 12.27 -24.90
C PHE A 344 -18.82 12.38 -26.41
N THR A 345 -18.92 11.27 -27.12
CA THR A 345 -18.66 11.26 -28.57
C THR A 345 -19.67 12.10 -29.36
N THR A 346 -20.92 12.21 -28.89
CA THR A 346 -21.93 13.10 -29.49
C THR A 346 -21.52 14.56 -29.32
N VAL A 347 -21.09 14.97 -28.15
CA VAL A 347 -20.60 16.33 -27.91
C VAL A 347 -19.38 16.61 -28.79
N LEU A 348 -18.35 15.77 -28.76
CA LEU A 348 -17.14 15.95 -29.57
C LEU A 348 -17.46 16.02 -31.08
N SER A 349 -18.35 15.17 -31.56
CA SER A 349 -18.81 15.19 -32.97
C SER A 349 -19.50 16.51 -33.33
N SER A 350 -20.25 17.14 -32.42
CA SER A 350 -20.91 18.41 -32.68
C SER A 350 -19.93 19.59 -32.89
N TYR A 351 -18.69 19.43 -32.39
CA TYR A 351 -17.58 20.37 -32.61
C TYR A 351 -16.67 19.95 -33.79
N ASN A 352 -17.07 18.92 -34.57
CA ASN A 352 -16.29 18.38 -35.68
C ASN A 352 -14.88 17.89 -35.27
N VAL A 353 -14.76 17.33 -34.08
CA VAL A 353 -13.53 16.78 -33.53
C VAL A 353 -13.35 15.34 -34.02
N ASN A 354 -12.14 15.01 -34.46
CA ASN A 354 -11.73 13.63 -34.69
C ASN A 354 -11.03 13.07 -33.46
N ILE A 355 -11.44 11.88 -33.05
CA ILE A 355 -10.86 11.14 -31.91
C ILE A 355 -9.78 10.21 -32.44
N GLU A 356 -8.53 10.42 -32.08
CA GLU A 356 -7.38 9.59 -32.48
C GLU A 356 -7.23 8.37 -31.59
N GLU A 357 -7.43 8.55 -30.26
CA GLU A 357 -7.41 7.47 -29.28
C GLU A 357 -8.49 7.68 -28.23
N LEU A 358 -9.10 6.59 -27.79
CA LEU A 358 -10.07 6.58 -26.69
C LEU A 358 -9.75 5.43 -25.75
N VAL A 359 -9.57 5.77 -24.49
CA VAL A 359 -9.47 4.79 -23.39
C VAL A 359 -10.57 5.07 -22.38
N ASN A 360 -11.32 4.04 -22.00
CA ASN A 360 -12.28 4.11 -20.90
C ASN A 360 -12.05 2.95 -19.94
N LYS A 361 -11.95 3.25 -18.67
CA LYS A 361 -11.80 2.27 -17.59
C LYS A 361 -12.82 2.56 -16.49
N SER A 362 -13.28 1.53 -15.80
CA SER A 362 -14.21 1.66 -14.66
C SER A 362 -13.74 0.86 -13.45
N LYS A 363 -14.14 1.35 -12.27
CA LYS A 363 -13.92 0.71 -10.97
C LYS A 363 -15.09 1.04 -10.06
N GLY A 364 -15.94 0.05 -9.80
CA GLY A 364 -17.16 0.28 -9.02
C GLY A 364 -18.07 1.32 -9.68
N ASP A 365 -18.44 2.34 -8.92
CA ASP A 365 -19.37 3.39 -9.32
C ASP A 365 -18.74 4.52 -10.13
N TYR A 366 -17.42 4.49 -10.34
CA TYR A 366 -16.66 5.54 -11.00
C TYR A 366 -15.93 5.01 -12.24
N ALA A 367 -15.74 5.92 -13.20
CA ALA A 367 -15.04 5.63 -14.44
C ALA A 367 -14.15 6.82 -14.83
N TYR A 368 -13.20 6.53 -15.69
CA TYR A 368 -12.28 7.50 -16.25
C TYR A 368 -12.16 7.28 -17.74
N SER A 369 -12.40 8.35 -18.51
CA SER A 369 -12.27 8.36 -19.96
C SER A 369 -11.17 9.33 -20.38
N VAL A 370 -10.35 8.91 -21.34
CA VAL A 370 -9.29 9.71 -21.95
C VAL A 370 -9.53 9.73 -23.46
N PHE A 371 -9.54 10.92 -24.05
CA PHE A 371 -9.70 11.15 -25.48
C PHE A 371 -8.50 11.94 -25.98
N ASP A 372 -7.76 11.39 -26.90
CA ASP A 372 -6.76 12.10 -27.68
C ASP A 372 -7.41 12.60 -28.98
N ILE A 373 -7.30 13.88 -29.26
CA ILE A 373 -8.05 14.56 -30.31
C ILE A 373 -7.15 15.44 -31.18
N ASP A 374 -7.58 15.62 -32.43
CA ASP A 374 -6.87 16.41 -33.47
C ASP A 374 -7.10 17.92 -33.39
N THR A 375 -7.80 18.40 -32.36
CA THR A 375 -8.29 19.78 -32.29
C THR A 375 -8.01 20.37 -30.91
N ILE A 376 -7.76 21.69 -30.83
CA ILE A 376 -7.63 22.42 -29.55
C ILE A 376 -8.99 22.44 -28.82
N VAL A 377 -8.98 22.09 -27.54
CA VAL A 377 -10.19 22.12 -26.71
C VAL A 377 -10.62 23.57 -26.46
N THR A 378 -11.87 23.89 -26.86
CA THR A 378 -12.47 25.19 -26.61
C THR A 378 -13.17 25.25 -25.26
N VAL A 379 -13.41 26.46 -24.74
CA VAL A 379 -14.17 26.72 -23.50
C VAL A 379 -15.58 26.10 -23.60
N ASP A 380 -16.26 26.29 -24.74
CA ASP A 380 -17.59 25.80 -24.96
C ASP A 380 -17.65 24.27 -25.02
N MET A 381 -16.65 23.63 -25.62
CA MET A 381 -16.51 22.18 -25.67
C MET A 381 -16.32 21.61 -24.25
N ASN A 382 -15.40 22.21 -23.48
CA ASN A 382 -15.15 21.80 -22.09
C ASN A 382 -16.42 21.95 -21.23
N LYS A 383 -17.11 23.06 -21.37
CA LYS A 383 -18.39 23.33 -20.68
C LYS A 383 -19.45 22.31 -21.08
N ALA A 384 -19.64 22.05 -22.37
CA ALA A 384 -20.64 21.10 -22.84
C ALA A 384 -20.37 19.66 -22.33
N LEU A 385 -19.09 19.25 -22.23
CA LEU A 385 -18.72 17.98 -21.62
C LEU A 385 -18.97 17.95 -20.12
N SER A 386 -18.71 19.07 -19.42
CA SER A 386 -18.88 19.17 -17.97
C SER A 386 -20.36 19.19 -17.54
N GLU A 387 -21.27 19.65 -18.41
CA GLU A 387 -22.73 19.71 -18.17
C GLU A 387 -23.42 18.35 -18.38
N ILE A 388 -22.72 17.34 -18.88
CA ILE A 388 -23.28 15.99 -19.03
C ILE A 388 -23.56 15.38 -17.66
N GLU A 389 -24.79 14.97 -17.42
CA GLU A 389 -25.16 14.27 -16.19
C GLU A 389 -24.26 13.05 -15.93
N GLY A 390 -23.68 13.00 -14.75
CA GLY A 390 -22.75 11.95 -14.33
C GLY A 390 -21.26 12.32 -14.53
N VAL A 391 -20.94 13.44 -15.17
CA VAL A 391 -19.59 13.98 -15.22
C VAL A 391 -19.25 14.64 -13.88
N LEU A 392 -18.03 14.39 -13.39
CA LEU A 392 -17.53 14.91 -12.12
C LEU A 392 -16.44 15.96 -12.34
N LYS A 393 -15.53 15.71 -13.28
CA LYS A 393 -14.48 16.66 -13.64
C LYS A 393 -14.00 16.42 -15.07
N VAL A 394 -13.80 17.50 -15.83
CA VAL A 394 -13.19 17.51 -17.17
C VAL A 394 -11.89 18.28 -17.11
N ARG A 395 -10.84 17.74 -17.72
CA ARG A 395 -9.53 18.42 -17.84
C ARG A 395 -9.06 18.31 -19.27
N SER A 396 -8.41 19.39 -19.73
CA SER A 396 -7.65 19.44 -20.99
C SER A 396 -6.16 19.44 -20.67
N ILE A 397 -5.40 18.64 -21.37
CA ILE A 397 -3.95 18.48 -21.22
C ILE A 397 -3.31 18.74 -22.59
#